data_7e47f9b75e63ea4d2f1e5f5d3b3ae3fd
#
_entry.id   7e47f9b75e63ea4d2f1e5f5d3b3ae3fd
#
_cell.length_a   1.000
_cell.length_b   1.000
_cell.length_c   1.000
_cell.angle_alpha   90.00
_cell.angle_beta   90.00
_cell.angle_gamma   90.00
#
_symmetry.space_group_name_H-M   'P 1'
#
loop_
_entity.id
_entity.type
_entity.pdbx_description
1 polymer ?
#
loop_
_entity_poly.entity_id
_entity_poly.type
_entity_poly.pdbx_seq_one_letter_code
_entity_poly.pdbx_strand_id
1 'polypeptide(L)'
;LTSEEIAMNARTLRRQSAVLGAALVLLAAAATAQGRKPRAVFKETSHDFGKVKQGDVVNYEFVFKNDGGAALVVQGVETSCGCTAALVSAKRIDPGQDGRIKTTFDTRGYSGRLAKYVYLVSNDGENPRRELRLIADIQIPPSARIDVDRYNLEMGLVLEGETPTARIVIRSSGERELKVEMAHENVRFFSGGKPLNSALYLPAGESREVEMRFPAQTKTGVLRDYILIKSNDPIRSTLSIYVSRYVISKKELKDLFERYKSVLKDPD
;
A
#
# COMPACT_ATOMS: atom_id res chain seq x y z
N LEU A 1 -21.15 56.97 75.17
CA LEU A 1 -20.20 56.62 74.10
C LEU A 1 -19.54 57.90 73.63
N THR A 2 -18.22 57.99 73.74
CA THR A 2 -17.46 59.22 73.33
C THR A 2 -17.32 59.25 71.80
N SER A 3 -17.16 60.48 71.29
CA SER A 3 -17.01 60.70 69.82
C SER A 3 -15.85 59.90 69.20
N GLU A 4 -14.84 59.47 69.98
CA GLU A 4 -13.72 58.66 69.56
C GLU A 4 -14.07 57.22 69.42
N GLU A 5 -14.95 56.65 70.27
CA GLU A 5 -15.41 55.24 70.13
C GLU A 5 -16.28 55.02 68.92
N ILE A 6 -17.08 56.05 68.55
CA ILE A 6 -17.91 55.96 67.32
C ILE A 6 -17.04 56.04 66.05
N ALA A 7 -15.98 56.90 66.09
CA ALA A 7 -15.04 57.02 64.94
C ALA A 7 -14.15 55.76 64.77
N MET A 8 -13.79 55.10 65.84
CA MET A 8 -12.99 53.84 65.82
C MET A 8 -13.83 52.70 65.32
N ASN A 9 -15.07 52.56 65.73
CA ASN A 9 -16.00 51.53 65.23
C ASN A 9 -16.31 51.72 63.73
N ALA A 10 -16.48 52.92 63.26
CA ALA A 10 -16.74 53.23 61.86
C ALA A 10 -15.53 52.90 60.97
N ARG A 11 -14.29 53.14 61.44
CA ARG A 11 -13.06 52.70 60.72
C ARG A 11 -12.88 51.18 60.65
N THR A 12 -13.24 50.54 61.74
CA THR A 12 -13.17 49.04 61.79
C THR A 12 -14.22 48.40 60.88
N LEU A 13 -15.46 48.89 60.88
CA LEU A 13 -16.51 48.44 59.93
C LEU A 13 -16.13 48.68 58.49
N ARG A 14 -15.55 49.85 58.13
CA ARG A 14 -15.09 50.12 56.75
C ARG A 14 -13.96 49.19 56.32
N ARG A 15 -13.02 48.88 57.24
CA ARG A 15 -11.96 47.89 56.93
C ARG A 15 -12.48 46.48 56.77
N GLN A 16 -13.43 46.06 57.60
CA GLN A 16 -14.08 44.75 57.45
C GLN A 16 -14.88 44.65 56.17
N SER A 17 -15.62 45.70 55.79
CA SER A 17 -16.37 45.71 54.52
C SER A 17 -15.45 45.69 53.30
N ALA A 18 -14.30 46.37 53.33
CA ALA A 18 -13.32 46.36 52.26
C ALA A 18 -12.65 44.97 52.11
N VAL A 19 -12.37 44.28 53.21
CA VAL A 19 -11.78 42.92 53.22
C VAL A 19 -12.81 41.91 52.71
N LEU A 20 -14.08 42.01 53.18
CA LEU A 20 -15.14 41.15 52.66
C LEU A 20 -15.40 41.38 51.18
N GLY A 21 -15.38 42.61 50.69
CA GLY A 21 -15.53 42.94 49.29
C GLY A 21 -14.40 42.37 48.43
N ALA A 22 -13.15 42.53 48.89
CA ALA A 22 -11.98 41.97 48.20
C ALA A 22 -11.99 40.40 48.19
N ALA A 23 -12.42 39.78 49.29
CA ALA A 23 -12.57 38.33 49.37
C ALA A 23 -13.68 37.84 48.42
N LEU A 24 -14.80 38.56 48.30
CA LEU A 24 -15.90 38.20 47.40
C LEU A 24 -15.47 38.31 45.94
N VAL A 25 -14.69 39.33 45.57
CA VAL A 25 -14.16 39.52 44.21
C VAL A 25 -13.14 38.43 43.88
N LEU A 26 -12.29 38.05 44.84
CA LEU A 26 -11.34 36.93 44.69
C LEU A 26 -12.04 35.57 44.55
N LEU A 27 -13.12 35.33 45.32
CA LEU A 27 -13.92 34.11 45.18
C LEU A 27 -14.66 34.05 43.83
N ALA A 28 -15.19 35.18 43.35
CA ALA A 28 -15.86 35.28 42.05
C ALA A 28 -14.86 35.03 40.90
N ALA A 29 -13.63 35.57 41.00
CA ALA A 29 -12.56 35.33 40.04
C ALA A 29 -12.09 33.85 40.06
N ALA A 30 -12.03 33.19 41.22
CA ALA A 30 -11.71 31.78 41.35
C ALA A 30 -12.84 30.88 40.81
N ALA A 31 -14.11 31.25 40.97
CA ALA A 31 -15.25 30.51 40.46
C ALA A 31 -15.35 30.52 38.93
N THR A 32 -14.87 31.58 38.26
CA THR A 32 -14.80 31.64 36.78
C THR A 32 -13.63 30.86 36.19
N ALA A 33 -12.61 30.50 36.99
CA ALA A 33 -11.50 29.69 36.57
C ALA A 33 -11.77 28.16 36.67
N GLN A 34 -12.72 27.76 37.48
CA GLN A 34 -13.11 26.35 37.67
C GLN A 34 -14.18 25.95 36.66
N GLY A 35 -13.77 25.50 35.48
CA GLY A 35 -14.72 24.88 34.55
C GLY A 35 -14.42 25.05 33.06
N ARG A 36 -13.36 25.74 32.69
CA ARG A 36 -13.02 25.92 31.29
C ARG A 36 -12.27 24.67 30.80
N LYS A 37 -13.00 23.77 30.15
CA LYS A 37 -12.41 22.55 29.54
C LYS A 37 -11.64 22.92 28.26
N PRO A 38 -10.61 22.15 27.88
CA PRO A 38 -9.98 22.27 26.57
C PRO A 38 -10.97 21.81 25.49
N ARG A 39 -10.88 22.41 24.29
CA ARG A 39 -11.75 22.08 23.16
C ARG A 39 -11.02 22.25 21.85
N ALA A 40 -10.91 21.19 21.08
CA ALA A 40 -10.31 21.20 19.75
C ALA A 40 -11.38 21.48 18.67
N VAL A 41 -11.31 22.64 18.03
CA VAL A 41 -12.20 23.03 16.94
C VAL A 41 -11.42 23.02 15.63
N PHE A 42 -11.78 22.12 14.72
CA PHE A 42 -11.16 21.98 13.42
C PHE A 42 -11.83 22.89 12.40
N LYS A 43 -11.04 23.47 11.49
CA LYS A 43 -11.57 24.20 10.33
C LYS A 43 -12.33 23.24 9.41
N GLU A 44 -11.80 22.04 9.23
CA GLU A 44 -12.40 20.93 8.51
C GLU A 44 -11.93 19.60 9.10
N THR A 45 -12.78 18.59 9.07
CA THR A 45 -12.49 17.25 9.58
C THR A 45 -12.38 16.21 8.46
N SER A 46 -12.56 16.64 7.21
CA SER A 46 -12.46 15.78 6.03
C SER A 46 -11.79 16.53 4.91
N HIS A 47 -10.85 15.86 4.23
CA HIS A 47 -10.21 16.38 3.02
C HIS A 47 -10.31 15.36 1.89
N ASP A 48 -10.71 15.80 0.71
CA ASP A 48 -10.81 14.98 -0.50
C ASP A 48 -9.74 15.43 -1.50
N PHE A 49 -8.77 14.55 -1.78
CA PHE A 49 -7.72 14.78 -2.77
C PHE A 49 -8.22 14.69 -4.22
N GLY A 50 -9.48 14.25 -4.43
CA GLY A 50 -10.01 13.97 -5.76
C GLY A 50 -9.29 12.79 -6.41
N LYS A 51 -9.04 12.88 -7.74
CA LYS A 51 -8.34 11.85 -8.51
C LYS A 51 -6.83 11.90 -8.26
N VAL A 52 -6.27 10.79 -7.80
CA VAL A 52 -4.84 10.62 -7.48
C VAL A 52 -4.32 9.39 -8.23
N LYS A 53 -3.11 9.43 -8.77
CA LYS A 53 -2.51 8.24 -9.40
C LYS A 53 -2.07 7.24 -8.34
N GLN A 54 -2.26 5.96 -8.61
CA GLN A 54 -1.71 4.90 -7.77
C GLN A 54 -0.17 5.03 -7.69
N GLY A 55 0.35 5.02 -6.47
CA GLY A 55 1.79 5.18 -6.19
C GLY A 55 2.18 6.60 -5.79
N ASP A 56 1.32 7.61 -5.99
CA ASP A 56 1.56 8.96 -5.48
C ASP A 56 1.47 8.98 -3.96
N VAL A 57 2.27 9.87 -3.36
CA VAL A 57 2.21 10.19 -1.93
C VAL A 57 1.58 11.56 -1.79
N VAL A 58 0.40 11.60 -1.18
CA VAL A 58 -0.35 12.85 -0.98
C VAL A 58 -0.26 13.32 0.46
N ASN A 59 -0.20 14.65 0.64
CA ASN A 59 -0.04 15.27 1.94
C ASN A 59 -1.16 16.28 2.18
N TYR A 60 -1.61 16.34 3.42
CA TYR A 60 -2.58 17.32 3.86
C TYR A 60 -2.31 17.75 5.31
N GLU A 61 -2.64 19.02 5.65
CA GLU A 61 -2.48 19.55 6.99
C GLU A 61 -3.85 19.98 7.54
N PHE A 62 -4.35 19.25 8.54
CA PHE A 62 -5.52 19.66 9.29
C PHE A 62 -5.14 20.73 10.32
N VAL A 63 -5.86 21.85 10.33
CA VAL A 63 -5.67 22.95 11.27
C VAL A 63 -6.83 22.95 12.26
N PHE A 64 -6.50 23.04 13.54
CA PHE A 64 -7.47 23.17 14.62
C PHE A 64 -7.05 24.25 15.60
N LYS A 65 -8.01 24.80 16.32
CA LYS A 65 -7.81 25.79 17.37
C LYS A 65 -8.22 25.20 18.71
N ASN A 66 -7.48 25.48 19.77
CA ASN A 66 -7.99 25.27 21.11
C ASN A 66 -8.95 26.43 21.46
N ASP A 67 -10.24 26.24 21.25
CA ASP A 67 -11.31 27.19 21.57
C ASP A 67 -11.84 27.01 23.00
N GLY A 68 -11.14 26.21 23.79
CA GLY A 68 -11.42 26.01 25.21
C GLY A 68 -10.74 27.04 26.10
N GLY A 69 -11.01 26.96 27.40
CA GLY A 69 -10.39 27.85 28.39
C GLY A 69 -9.23 27.23 29.18
N ALA A 70 -8.86 25.98 28.87
CA ALA A 70 -7.73 25.30 29.46
C ALA A 70 -6.81 24.76 28.33
N ALA A 71 -5.57 24.39 28.68
CA ALA A 71 -4.63 23.83 27.73
C ALA A 71 -5.12 22.49 27.17
N LEU A 72 -5.13 22.36 25.87
CA LEU A 72 -5.37 21.11 25.15
C LEU A 72 -4.07 20.32 25.10
N VAL A 73 -4.08 19.14 25.73
CA VAL A 73 -2.95 18.21 25.74
C VAL A 73 -3.21 17.08 24.75
N VAL A 74 -2.38 17.01 23.73
CA VAL A 74 -2.43 15.93 22.73
C VAL A 74 -1.66 14.73 23.27
N GLN A 75 -2.34 13.62 23.46
CA GLN A 75 -1.77 12.34 23.92
C GLN A 75 -1.12 11.62 22.76
N GLY A 76 -1.71 11.70 21.55
CA GLY A 76 -1.20 11.07 20.36
C GLY A 76 -2.03 11.35 19.11
N VAL A 77 -1.50 10.89 17.99
CA VAL A 77 -2.22 10.82 16.72
C VAL A 77 -2.16 9.39 16.23
N GLU A 78 -3.32 8.77 15.99
CA GLU A 78 -3.46 7.40 15.52
C GLU A 78 -3.89 7.41 14.06
N THR A 79 -3.55 6.36 13.32
CA THR A 79 -3.96 6.18 11.92
C THR A 79 -4.64 4.82 11.72
N SER A 80 -5.59 4.75 10.81
CA SER A 80 -6.33 3.51 10.50
C SER A 80 -5.50 2.45 9.77
N CYS A 81 -4.31 2.78 9.27
CA CYS A 81 -3.40 1.86 8.58
C CYS A 81 -1.95 2.36 8.61
N GLY A 82 -1.00 1.47 8.37
CA GLY A 82 0.42 1.83 8.19
C GLY A 82 0.74 2.63 6.91
N CYS A 83 -0.24 2.77 6.00
CA CYS A 83 -0.13 3.56 4.78
C CYS A 83 -0.32 5.07 5.00
N THR A 84 -0.73 5.48 6.21
CA THR A 84 -0.95 6.88 6.58
C THR A 84 -0.07 7.20 7.78
N ALA A 85 0.74 8.24 7.66
CA ALA A 85 1.48 8.83 8.76
C ALA A 85 0.83 10.14 9.18
N ALA A 86 0.86 10.46 10.47
CA ALA A 86 0.35 11.71 10.99
C ALA A 86 1.23 12.25 12.13
N LEU A 87 1.50 13.56 12.11
CA LEU A 87 2.31 14.24 13.12
C LEU A 87 1.60 15.51 13.57
N VAL A 88 1.52 15.71 14.89
CA VAL A 88 1.02 16.94 15.49
C VAL A 88 2.15 17.94 15.67
N SER A 89 1.85 19.24 15.47
CA SER A 89 2.82 20.34 15.58
C SER A 89 3.32 20.57 17.02
N ALA A 90 2.47 20.30 18.01
CA ALA A 90 2.79 20.44 19.44
C ALA A 90 1.92 19.50 20.29
N LYS A 91 2.48 19.00 21.39
CA LYS A 91 1.72 18.18 22.35
C LYS A 91 0.85 19.02 23.31
N ARG A 92 1.08 20.31 23.40
CA ARG A 92 0.32 21.24 24.23
C ARG A 92 -0.06 22.45 23.41
N ILE A 93 -1.33 22.77 23.38
CA ILE A 93 -1.92 23.92 22.66
C ILE A 93 -2.65 24.75 23.70
N ASP A 94 -2.16 25.95 23.99
CA ASP A 94 -2.77 26.84 24.97
C ASP A 94 -4.09 27.44 24.43
N PRO A 95 -4.97 27.96 25.31
CA PRO A 95 -6.22 28.58 24.90
C PRO A 95 -6.03 29.62 23.82
N GLY A 96 -6.84 29.57 22.76
CA GLY A 96 -6.81 30.47 21.62
C GLY A 96 -5.71 30.21 20.59
N GLN A 97 -4.79 29.27 20.84
CA GLN A 97 -3.72 28.91 19.92
C GLN A 97 -4.15 27.82 18.91
N ASP A 98 -3.49 27.82 17.75
CA ASP A 98 -3.69 26.83 16.70
C ASP A 98 -2.75 25.63 16.85
N GLY A 99 -3.29 24.45 16.57
CA GLY A 99 -2.53 23.22 16.37
C GLY A 99 -2.68 22.73 14.93
N ARG A 100 -1.73 21.90 14.49
CA ARG A 100 -1.70 21.37 13.13
C ARG A 100 -1.39 19.88 13.16
N ILE A 101 -2.04 19.12 12.29
CA ILE A 101 -1.77 17.70 12.08
C ILE A 101 -1.37 17.51 10.62
N LYS A 102 -0.09 17.29 10.38
CA LYS A 102 0.43 16.93 9.05
C LYS A 102 0.16 15.47 8.81
N THR A 103 -0.47 15.15 7.68
CA THR A 103 -0.79 13.79 7.26
C THR A 103 -0.12 13.48 5.94
N THR A 104 0.33 12.23 5.79
CA THR A 104 0.91 11.69 4.56
C THR A 104 0.21 10.39 4.25
N PHE A 105 -0.34 10.24 3.06
CA PHE A 105 -0.98 9.01 2.61
C PHE A 105 -0.28 8.48 1.36
N ASP A 106 0.26 7.26 1.45
CA ASP A 106 0.87 6.52 0.35
C ASP A 106 -0.20 5.69 -0.35
N THR A 107 -0.42 5.96 -1.64
CA THR A 107 -1.48 5.32 -2.43
C THR A 107 -1.07 4.00 -3.07
N ARG A 108 0.16 3.52 -2.85
CA ARG A 108 0.63 2.24 -3.40
C ARG A 108 -0.22 1.08 -2.93
N GLY A 109 -0.64 0.23 -3.89
CA GLY A 109 -1.48 -0.93 -3.61
C GLY A 109 -2.96 -0.66 -3.38
N TYR A 110 -3.40 0.61 -3.51
CA TYR A 110 -4.81 0.99 -3.42
C TYR A 110 -5.37 1.38 -4.78
N SER A 111 -6.68 1.25 -4.97
CA SER A 111 -7.40 1.66 -6.19
C SER A 111 -8.83 2.05 -5.88
N GLY A 112 -9.42 2.88 -6.76
CA GLY A 112 -10.78 3.39 -6.63
C GLY A 112 -10.95 4.38 -5.47
N ARG A 113 -12.20 4.73 -5.18
CA ARG A 113 -12.54 5.71 -4.15
C ARG A 113 -12.50 5.06 -2.76
N LEU A 114 -11.68 5.61 -1.87
CA LEU A 114 -11.55 5.11 -0.50
C LEU A 114 -11.32 6.26 0.49
N ALA A 115 -11.49 5.94 1.78
CA ALA A 115 -11.20 6.85 2.88
C ALA A 115 -10.19 6.24 3.86
N LYS A 116 -9.31 7.08 4.41
CA LYS A 116 -8.41 6.78 5.52
C LYS A 116 -8.72 7.70 6.68
N TYR A 117 -8.52 7.19 7.89
CA TYR A 117 -8.87 7.89 9.10
C TYR A 117 -7.63 8.18 9.94
N VAL A 118 -7.63 9.38 10.51
CA VAL A 118 -6.63 9.85 11.46
C VAL A 118 -7.38 10.29 12.70
N TYR A 119 -6.91 9.93 13.88
CA TYR A 119 -7.57 10.24 15.14
C TYR A 119 -6.64 11.09 16.00
N LEU A 120 -7.09 12.30 16.35
CA LEU A 120 -6.45 13.11 17.38
C LEU A 120 -6.94 12.61 18.75
N VAL A 121 -6.03 12.11 19.57
CA VAL A 121 -6.31 11.71 20.96
C VAL A 121 -5.81 12.79 21.89
N SER A 122 -6.72 13.36 22.71
CA SER A 122 -6.43 14.51 23.57
C SER A 122 -7.28 14.49 24.86
N ASN A 123 -7.07 15.50 25.70
CA ASN A 123 -7.89 15.76 26.89
C ASN A 123 -9.14 16.61 26.60
N ASP A 124 -9.56 16.75 25.36
CA ASP A 124 -10.84 17.36 25.00
C ASP A 124 -11.99 16.56 25.63
N GLY A 125 -12.76 17.19 26.51
CA GLY A 125 -13.81 16.51 27.26
C GLY A 125 -15.04 16.14 26.43
N GLU A 126 -15.25 16.79 25.28
CA GLU A 126 -16.37 16.49 24.38
C GLU A 126 -15.97 15.46 23.32
N ASN A 127 -14.74 15.56 22.80
CA ASN A 127 -14.24 14.70 21.74
C ASN A 127 -12.80 14.23 22.04
N PRO A 128 -12.60 13.35 23.01
CA PRO A 128 -11.27 12.91 23.44
C PRO A 128 -10.51 12.14 22.34
N ARG A 129 -11.25 11.58 21.37
CA ARG A 129 -10.73 10.91 20.17
C ARG A 129 -11.44 11.44 18.94
N ARG A 130 -10.91 12.54 18.40
CA ARG A 130 -11.48 13.22 17.23
C ARG A 130 -11.06 12.55 15.94
N GLU A 131 -12.03 12.14 15.14
CA GLU A 131 -11.83 11.56 13.82
C GLU A 131 -11.62 12.63 12.76
N LEU A 132 -10.61 12.42 11.91
CA LEU A 132 -10.32 13.16 10.69
C LEU A 132 -10.29 12.19 9.51
N ARG A 133 -10.76 12.64 8.34
CA ARG A 133 -10.95 11.78 7.19
C ARG A 133 -10.18 12.31 5.97
N LEU A 134 -9.39 11.42 5.35
CA LEU A 134 -8.72 11.64 4.08
C LEU A 134 -9.42 10.80 3.01
N ILE A 135 -9.87 11.40 1.92
CA ILE A 135 -10.58 10.73 0.82
C ILE A 135 -9.72 10.86 -0.43
N ALA A 136 -9.61 9.81 -1.21
CA ALA A 136 -8.97 9.84 -2.52
C ALA A 136 -9.69 8.89 -3.49
N ASP A 137 -9.73 9.25 -4.78
CA ASP A 137 -10.14 8.39 -5.89
C ASP A 137 -8.89 7.98 -6.66
N ILE A 138 -8.34 6.80 -6.30
CA ILE A 138 -7.05 6.34 -6.78
C ILE A 138 -7.19 5.68 -8.14
N GLN A 139 -6.60 6.33 -9.14
CA GLN A 139 -6.59 5.90 -10.54
C GLN A 139 -5.37 5.01 -10.79
N ILE A 140 -5.62 3.80 -11.29
CA ILE A 140 -4.54 2.94 -11.79
C ILE A 140 -4.15 3.47 -13.17
N PRO A 141 -2.88 3.89 -13.39
CA PRO A 141 -2.47 4.34 -14.71
C PRO A 141 -2.51 3.16 -15.69
N PRO A 142 -2.93 3.40 -16.95
CA PRO A 142 -2.82 2.39 -17.98
C PRO A 142 -1.42 1.82 -18.06
N SER A 143 -1.28 0.50 -18.08
CA SER A 143 0.01 -0.16 -18.06
C SER A 143 0.00 -1.43 -18.92
N ALA A 144 1.18 -1.88 -19.34
CA ALA A 144 1.36 -3.19 -19.91
C ALA A 144 1.14 -4.27 -18.84
N ARG A 145 0.55 -5.39 -19.23
CA ARG A 145 0.38 -6.59 -18.40
C ARG A 145 0.71 -7.82 -19.21
N ILE A 146 1.55 -8.66 -18.65
CA ILE A 146 1.91 -9.94 -19.27
C ILE A 146 1.11 -11.06 -18.63
N ASP A 147 0.58 -11.93 -19.50
CA ASP A 147 0.01 -13.22 -19.10
C ASP A 147 0.58 -14.32 -20.00
N VAL A 148 0.70 -15.55 -19.47
CA VAL A 148 1.16 -16.72 -20.21
C VAL A 148 0.21 -17.88 -19.94
N ASP A 149 -0.02 -18.70 -20.94
CA ASP A 149 -0.96 -19.84 -20.86
C ASP A 149 -0.49 -20.93 -19.89
N ARG A 150 0.82 -21.04 -19.66
CA ARG A 150 1.40 -22.03 -18.75
C ARG A 150 2.79 -21.64 -18.25
N TYR A 151 3.08 -21.98 -17.00
CA TYR A 151 4.37 -21.73 -16.35
C TYR A 151 5.24 -22.99 -16.24
N ASN A 152 4.65 -24.17 -16.42
CA ASN A 152 5.30 -25.47 -16.37
C ASN A 152 5.08 -26.19 -17.69
N LEU A 153 6.17 -26.64 -18.31
CA LEU A 153 6.20 -27.39 -19.55
C LEU A 153 6.89 -28.74 -19.31
N GLU A 154 6.10 -29.78 -19.26
CA GLU A 154 6.59 -31.17 -19.19
C GLU A 154 6.60 -31.76 -20.59
N MET A 155 7.78 -31.92 -21.18
CA MET A 155 7.96 -32.38 -22.56
C MET A 155 7.98 -33.90 -22.68
N GLY A 156 7.94 -34.61 -21.53
CA GLY A 156 7.98 -36.07 -21.50
C GLY A 156 9.31 -36.66 -21.93
N LEU A 157 9.25 -37.77 -22.70
CA LEU A 157 10.41 -38.45 -23.22
C LEU A 157 10.88 -37.82 -24.53
N VAL A 158 12.19 -37.61 -24.64
CA VAL A 158 12.88 -37.06 -25.81
C VAL A 158 14.02 -37.99 -26.14
N LEU A 159 14.15 -38.39 -27.41
CA LEU A 159 15.26 -39.24 -27.82
C LEU A 159 16.58 -38.48 -27.84
N GLU A 160 17.66 -39.13 -27.49
CA GLU A 160 19.01 -38.60 -27.64
C GLU A 160 19.27 -38.16 -29.08
N GLY A 161 19.86 -36.97 -29.27
CA GLY A 161 20.14 -36.39 -30.58
C GLY A 161 18.96 -35.63 -31.20
N GLU A 162 17.75 -35.66 -30.64
CA GLU A 162 16.63 -34.86 -31.12
C GLU A 162 16.68 -33.42 -30.59
N THR A 163 16.14 -32.51 -31.40
CA THR A 163 15.96 -31.09 -31.06
C THR A 163 14.50 -30.85 -30.66
N PRO A 164 14.16 -31.00 -29.38
CA PRO A 164 12.76 -30.89 -28.96
C PRO A 164 12.29 -29.44 -28.96
N THR A 165 10.96 -29.30 -29.14
CA THR A 165 10.31 -27.98 -29.17
C THR A 165 9.20 -27.90 -28.13
N ALA A 166 9.03 -26.73 -27.55
CA ALA A 166 7.89 -26.41 -26.69
C ALA A 166 7.27 -25.08 -27.13
N ARG A 167 5.99 -24.83 -26.78
CA ARG A 167 5.29 -23.63 -27.13
C ARG A 167 4.56 -23.05 -25.94
N ILE A 168 4.53 -21.73 -25.88
CA ILE A 168 3.72 -20.96 -24.95
C ILE A 168 2.98 -19.86 -25.71
N VAL A 169 1.86 -19.41 -25.16
CA VAL A 169 1.14 -18.25 -25.64
C VAL A 169 1.34 -17.11 -24.67
N ILE A 170 1.93 -16.01 -25.16
CA ILE A 170 2.09 -14.77 -24.42
C ILE A 170 0.94 -13.86 -24.81
N ARG A 171 0.25 -13.28 -23.83
CA ARG A 171 -0.86 -12.35 -23.99
C ARG A 171 -0.53 -11.00 -23.38
N SER A 172 -0.83 -9.93 -24.14
CA SER A 172 -0.87 -8.56 -23.61
C SER A 172 -2.26 -8.31 -23.01
N SER A 173 -2.39 -8.51 -21.69
CA SER A 173 -3.69 -8.35 -20.99
C SER A 173 -3.89 -6.95 -20.39
N GLY A 174 -2.92 -6.05 -20.59
CA GLY A 174 -2.98 -4.65 -20.13
C GLY A 174 -3.60 -3.72 -21.17
N GLU A 175 -3.54 -2.43 -20.84
CA GLU A 175 -4.07 -1.34 -21.69
C GLU A 175 -2.96 -0.66 -22.54
N ARG A 176 -1.70 -1.02 -22.31
CA ARG A 176 -0.53 -0.52 -23.03
C ARG A 176 0.18 -1.66 -23.74
N GLU A 177 0.92 -1.31 -24.79
CA GLU A 177 1.77 -2.25 -25.52
C GLU A 177 2.71 -2.97 -24.57
N LEU A 178 2.73 -4.30 -24.67
CA LEU A 178 3.60 -5.18 -23.92
C LEU A 178 4.90 -5.42 -24.70
N LYS A 179 6.04 -5.07 -24.10
CA LYS A 179 7.38 -5.44 -24.56
C LYS A 179 7.82 -6.69 -23.80
N VAL A 180 8.29 -7.70 -24.53
CA VAL A 180 8.78 -8.95 -23.96
C VAL A 180 10.17 -9.25 -24.51
N GLU A 181 11.11 -9.58 -23.64
CA GLU A 181 12.47 -10.02 -23.97
C GLU A 181 12.69 -11.41 -23.40
N MET A 182 13.14 -12.33 -24.23
CA MET A 182 13.50 -13.70 -23.87
C MET A 182 14.93 -13.96 -24.26
N ALA A 183 15.72 -14.49 -23.35
CA ALA A 183 17.10 -14.87 -23.60
C ALA A 183 17.44 -16.15 -22.82
N HIS A 184 18.13 -17.06 -23.50
CA HIS A 184 18.67 -18.27 -22.89
C HIS A 184 19.91 -18.70 -23.70
N GLU A 185 20.93 -19.22 -23.04
CA GLU A 185 22.19 -19.57 -23.70
C GLU A 185 22.00 -20.57 -24.85
N ASN A 186 21.18 -21.60 -24.61
CA ASN A 186 21.06 -22.77 -25.47
C ASN A 186 19.69 -22.93 -26.15
N VAL A 187 18.67 -22.11 -25.75
CA VAL A 187 17.33 -22.17 -26.33
C VAL A 187 17.15 -21.08 -27.35
N ARG A 188 16.57 -21.40 -28.51
CA ARG A 188 16.23 -20.46 -29.56
C ARG A 188 14.72 -20.22 -29.56
N PHE A 189 14.34 -18.97 -29.70
CA PHE A 189 12.94 -18.54 -29.70
C PHE A 189 12.48 -18.20 -31.12
N PHE A 190 11.24 -18.57 -31.45
CA PHE A 190 10.62 -18.27 -32.74
C PHE A 190 9.19 -17.78 -32.54
N SER A 191 8.70 -16.94 -33.43
CA SER A 191 7.31 -16.53 -33.49
C SER A 191 6.85 -16.48 -34.96
N GLY A 192 5.72 -17.14 -35.28
CA GLY A 192 5.27 -17.25 -36.67
C GLY A 192 6.33 -17.86 -37.59
N GLY A 193 7.13 -18.80 -37.11
CA GLY A 193 8.22 -19.46 -37.84
C GLY A 193 9.50 -18.63 -38.01
N LYS A 194 9.53 -17.38 -37.57
CA LYS A 194 10.70 -16.49 -37.65
C LYS A 194 11.48 -16.43 -36.33
N PRO A 195 12.82 -16.40 -36.36
CA PRO A 195 13.62 -16.25 -35.16
C PRO A 195 13.30 -14.94 -34.41
N LEU A 196 13.15 -15.02 -33.09
CA LEU A 196 13.01 -13.88 -32.19
C LEU A 196 14.41 -13.49 -31.67
N ASN A 197 15.09 -12.63 -32.39
CA ASN A 197 16.42 -12.12 -32.01
C ASN A 197 16.36 -10.75 -31.30
N SER A 198 15.17 -10.22 -31.14
CA SER A 198 14.89 -8.92 -30.50
C SER A 198 13.64 -9.01 -29.62
N ALA A 199 13.33 -7.92 -28.92
CA ALA A 199 12.10 -7.84 -28.13
C ALA A 199 10.85 -8.08 -29.00
N LEU A 200 9.90 -8.82 -28.44
CA LEU A 200 8.57 -8.99 -28.98
C LEU A 200 7.67 -7.86 -28.46
N TYR A 201 6.96 -7.18 -29.35
CA TYR A 201 5.99 -6.12 -29.01
C TYR A 201 4.59 -6.63 -29.34
N LEU A 202 3.68 -6.54 -28.34
CA LEU A 202 2.29 -6.97 -28.44
C LEU A 202 1.39 -5.80 -28.08
N PRO A 203 0.58 -5.28 -29.01
CA PRO A 203 -0.51 -4.36 -28.72
C PRO A 203 -1.42 -4.89 -27.60
N ALA A 204 -2.11 -3.97 -26.92
CA ALA A 204 -3.08 -4.31 -25.88
C ALA A 204 -4.14 -5.29 -26.41
N GLY A 205 -4.39 -6.36 -25.68
CA GLY A 205 -5.35 -7.42 -26.03
C GLY A 205 -4.83 -8.50 -26.98
N GLU A 206 -3.68 -8.31 -27.63
CA GLU A 206 -3.10 -9.31 -28.53
C GLU A 206 -2.40 -10.47 -27.79
N SER A 207 -2.34 -11.60 -28.49
CA SER A 207 -1.62 -12.81 -28.05
C SER A 207 -0.68 -13.27 -29.13
N ARG A 208 0.43 -13.90 -28.73
CA ARG A 208 1.41 -14.45 -29.66
C ARG A 208 1.94 -15.78 -29.16
N GLU A 209 1.92 -16.78 -30.05
CA GLU A 209 2.61 -18.04 -29.80
C GLU A 209 4.12 -17.86 -29.98
N VAL A 210 4.86 -18.35 -29.01
CA VAL A 210 6.32 -18.44 -29.03
C VAL A 210 6.74 -19.89 -28.94
N GLU A 211 7.49 -20.35 -29.94
CA GLU A 211 8.11 -21.66 -30.00
C GLU A 211 9.54 -21.56 -29.45
N MET A 212 9.87 -22.47 -28.53
CA MET A 212 11.20 -22.65 -27.96
C MET A 212 11.81 -23.93 -28.53
N ARG A 213 12.98 -23.82 -29.12
CA ARG A 213 13.77 -24.95 -29.64
C ARG A 213 14.95 -25.21 -28.73
N PHE A 214 15.00 -26.40 -28.17
CA PHE A 214 16.05 -26.84 -27.26
C PHE A 214 17.16 -27.56 -28.05
N PRO A 215 18.41 -27.46 -27.63
CA PRO A 215 19.49 -28.15 -28.29
C PRO A 215 19.36 -29.69 -28.13
N ALA A 216 19.83 -30.41 -29.11
CA ALA A 216 19.99 -31.86 -29.03
C ALA A 216 20.91 -32.20 -27.84
N GLN A 217 20.58 -33.33 -27.18
CA GLN A 217 21.33 -33.81 -26.02
C GLN A 217 21.74 -35.26 -26.28
N THR A 218 22.97 -35.60 -25.87
CA THR A 218 23.50 -36.95 -25.94
C THR A 218 23.56 -37.62 -24.58
N LYS A 219 23.44 -36.87 -23.51
CA LYS A 219 23.42 -37.40 -22.14
C LYS A 219 21.98 -37.69 -21.72
N THR A 220 21.72 -38.94 -21.38
CA THR A 220 20.41 -39.39 -20.89
C THR A 220 20.13 -38.91 -19.46
N GLY A 221 18.85 -38.78 -19.12
CA GLY A 221 18.37 -38.41 -17.80
C GLY A 221 17.45 -37.17 -17.80
N VAL A 222 17.08 -36.71 -16.61
CA VAL A 222 16.19 -35.59 -16.43
C VAL A 222 16.94 -34.27 -16.69
N LEU A 223 16.42 -33.46 -17.60
CA LEU A 223 16.89 -32.12 -17.86
C LEU A 223 15.82 -31.10 -17.41
N ARG A 224 16.27 -30.02 -16.82
CA ARG A 224 15.43 -28.93 -16.32
C ARG A 224 16.02 -27.60 -16.78
N ASP A 225 15.16 -26.76 -17.35
CA ASP A 225 15.52 -25.40 -17.79
C ASP A 225 14.56 -24.39 -17.16
N TYR A 226 15.04 -23.18 -16.94
CA TYR A 226 14.25 -22.03 -16.50
C TYR A 226 14.38 -20.93 -17.55
N ILE A 227 13.31 -20.71 -18.29
CA ILE A 227 13.25 -19.66 -19.31
C ILE A 227 12.80 -18.37 -18.65
N LEU A 228 13.69 -17.39 -18.57
CA LEU A 228 13.37 -16.07 -18.02
C LEU A 228 12.78 -15.20 -19.12
N ILE A 229 11.64 -14.61 -18.83
CA ILE A 229 10.92 -13.65 -19.66
C ILE A 229 10.92 -12.32 -18.93
N LYS A 230 11.56 -11.31 -19.51
CA LYS A 230 11.52 -9.93 -19.01
C LYS A 230 10.45 -9.16 -19.75
N SER A 231 9.76 -8.25 -19.05
CA SER A 231 8.69 -7.45 -19.64
C SER A 231 8.66 -6.02 -19.05
N ASN A 232 7.91 -5.15 -19.72
CA ASN A 232 7.59 -3.82 -19.20
C ASN A 232 6.32 -3.78 -18.33
N ASP A 233 5.81 -4.96 -17.89
CA ASP A 233 4.75 -5.03 -16.88
C ASP A 233 5.33 -4.56 -15.53
N PRO A 234 4.79 -3.48 -14.93
CA PRO A 234 5.33 -2.95 -13.68
C PRO A 234 5.14 -3.86 -12.46
N ILE A 235 4.25 -4.87 -12.56
CA ILE A 235 4.01 -5.86 -11.49
C ILE A 235 4.80 -7.14 -11.75
N ARG A 236 4.86 -7.58 -13.02
CA ARG A 236 5.52 -8.82 -13.45
C ARG A 236 6.65 -8.52 -14.43
N SER A 237 7.62 -7.73 -14.00
CA SER A 237 8.76 -7.37 -14.85
C SER A 237 9.62 -8.57 -15.25
N THR A 238 9.55 -9.67 -14.51
CA THR A 238 10.22 -10.93 -14.81
C THR A 238 9.33 -12.10 -14.44
N LEU A 239 9.19 -13.06 -15.38
CA LEU A 239 8.56 -14.34 -15.16
C LEU A 239 9.57 -15.46 -15.44
N SER A 240 9.32 -16.64 -14.88
CA SER A 240 10.09 -17.86 -15.15
C SER A 240 9.15 -18.96 -15.65
N ILE A 241 9.49 -19.57 -16.79
CA ILE A 241 8.85 -20.77 -17.30
C ILE A 241 9.76 -21.95 -16.97
N TYR A 242 9.24 -22.89 -16.22
CA TYR A 242 9.92 -24.14 -15.91
C TYR A 242 9.69 -25.14 -17.03
N VAL A 243 10.76 -25.75 -17.53
CA VAL A 243 10.69 -26.78 -18.58
C VAL A 243 11.42 -28.01 -18.11
N SER A 244 10.78 -29.18 -18.18
CA SER A 244 11.38 -30.47 -17.87
C SER A 244 11.20 -31.45 -18.99
N ARG A 245 12.20 -32.32 -19.17
CA ARG A 245 12.20 -33.44 -20.12
C ARG A 245 13.11 -34.57 -19.64
N TYR A 246 12.81 -35.77 -20.04
CA TYR A 246 13.69 -36.90 -19.83
C TYR A 246 14.30 -37.33 -21.16
N VAL A 247 15.62 -37.21 -21.29
CA VAL A 247 16.35 -37.69 -22.47
C VAL A 247 16.62 -39.18 -22.32
N ILE A 248 16.16 -39.95 -23.27
CA ILE A 248 16.27 -41.43 -23.31
C ILE A 248 17.08 -41.85 -24.51
N SER A 249 17.97 -42.83 -24.36
CA SER A 249 18.67 -43.42 -25.48
C SER A 249 17.76 -44.38 -26.28
N LYS A 250 18.10 -44.62 -27.54
CA LYS A 250 17.39 -45.61 -28.36
C LYS A 250 17.40 -47.00 -27.74
N LYS A 251 18.50 -47.34 -27.05
CA LYS A 251 18.62 -48.63 -26.35
C LYS A 251 17.66 -48.71 -25.16
N GLU A 252 17.67 -47.70 -24.28
CA GLU A 252 16.78 -47.66 -23.12
C GLU A 252 15.30 -47.65 -23.54
N LEU A 253 14.95 -46.92 -24.62
CA LEU A 253 13.59 -46.91 -25.15
C LEU A 253 13.17 -48.32 -25.65
N LYS A 254 14.06 -49.01 -26.35
CA LYS A 254 13.79 -50.38 -26.80
C LYS A 254 13.62 -51.34 -25.63
N ASP A 255 14.49 -51.28 -24.63
CA ASP A 255 14.42 -52.11 -23.43
C ASP A 255 13.12 -51.87 -22.65
N LEU A 256 12.69 -50.57 -22.56
CA LEU A 256 11.42 -50.18 -21.95
C LEU A 256 10.24 -50.77 -22.71
N PHE A 257 10.24 -50.67 -24.06
CA PHE A 257 9.20 -51.23 -24.92
C PHE A 257 9.08 -52.76 -24.79
N GLU A 258 10.19 -53.48 -24.85
CA GLU A 258 10.18 -54.94 -24.70
C GLU A 258 9.68 -55.39 -23.32
N ARG A 259 10.04 -54.66 -22.26
CA ARG A 259 9.57 -54.90 -20.88
C ARG A 259 8.07 -54.78 -20.71
N TYR A 260 7.45 -53.79 -21.37
CA TYR A 260 6.01 -53.51 -21.24
C TYR A 260 5.17 -53.93 -22.45
N LYS A 261 5.75 -54.68 -23.38
CA LYS A 261 5.11 -55.11 -24.61
C LYS A 261 3.81 -55.92 -24.41
N SER A 262 3.74 -56.70 -23.35
CA SER A 262 2.53 -57.46 -23.00
C SER A 262 1.40 -56.56 -22.54
N VAL A 263 1.71 -55.53 -21.78
CA VAL A 263 0.73 -54.54 -21.26
C VAL A 263 0.21 -53.64 -22.39
N LEU A 264 1.04 -53.33 -23.40
CA LEU A 264 0.68 -52.50 -24.53
C LEU A 264 -0.13 -53.24 -25.63
N LYS A 265 -0.16 -54.58 -25.59
CA LYS A 265 -0.88 -55.40 -26.55
C LYS A 265 -2.33 -55.69 -26.21
N ASP A 266 -2.69 -55.58 -24.92
CA ASP A 266 -4.07 -55.68 -24.42
C ASP A 266 -4.44 -54.32 -23.74
N PRO A 267 -4.91 -53.34 -24.51
CA PRO A 267 -5.63 -52.22 -23.91
C PRO A 267 -7.04 -52.75 -23.58
N ASP A 268 -7.36 -52.80 -22.26
CA ASP A 268 -8.73 -53.00 -21.78
C ASP A 268 -9.66 -51.90 -22.29
#